data_cdc37cd37a93752c34fd877570b22499
#
_entry.id   cdc37cd37a93752c34fd877570b22499
#
_cell.length_a   1.000
_cell.length_b   1.000
_cell.length_c   1.000
_cell.angle_alpha   90.00
_cell.angle_beta   90.00
_cell.angle_gamma   90.00
#
_symmetry.space_group_name_H-M   'P 1'
#
loop_
_entity.id
_entity.type
_entity.pdbx_description
1 polymer ?
#
loop_
_entity_poly.entity_id
_entity_poly.type
_entity_poly.pdbx_seq_one_letter_code
_entity_poly.pdbx_strand_id
1 'polypeptide(L)'
;EISCSLVGSEMCIRDRNKNIQFTTKINVFESVPIDNMLLCRILSNLFDNAIEGAERCSYVNKYIYISLIQIDNKLRICVMNSSDEVDTQNLKSSKSGNGLHGIGVSSIKKAVTQLNGVTSFEWENGIFTADILIEY
;
A
#
# COMPACT_ATOMS: atom_id res chain seq x y z
N GLU A 1 -1.17 -10.16 13.79
CA GLU A 1 -1.10 -8.71 13.73
C GLU A 1 -1.15 -8.18 12.31
N ILE A 2 -0.24 -8.62 11.42
CA ILE A 2 -0.33 -8.30 10.00
C ILE A 2 -1.65 -8.82 9.43
N SER A 3 -2.05 -10.03 9.81
CA SER A 3 -3.31 -10.63 9.36
C SER A 3 -4.54 -9.87 9.86
N CYS A 4 -4.49 -9.29 11.06
CA CYS A 4 -5.60 -8.47 11.58
C CYS A 4 -5.84 -7.22 10.74
N SER A 5 -4.77 -6.53 10.34
CA SER A 5 -4.88 -5.35 9.47
C SER A 5 -5.44 -5.72 8.10
N LEU A 6 -5.01 -6.85 7.53
CA LEU A 6 -5.50 -7.33 6.25
C LEU A 6 -6.98 -7.73 6.29
N VAL A 7 -7.37 -8.46 7.32
CA VAL A 7 -8.77 -8.89 7.51
C VAL A 7 -9.68 -7.67 7.67
N GLY A 8 -9.29 -6.71 8.49
CA GLY A 8 -10.04 -5.47 8.67
C GLY A 8 -10.20 -4.69 7.37
N SER A 9 -9.13 -4.58 6.57
CA SER A 9 -9.17 -3.89 5.28
C SER A 9 -10.03 -4.64 4.27
N GLU A 10 -9.93 -5.96 4.20
CA GLU A 10 -10.75 -6.79 3.32
C GLU A 10 -12.24 -6.63 3.63
N MET A 11 -12.62 -6.68 4.89
CA MET A 11 -14.00 -6.45 5.32
C MET A 11 -14.48 -5.05 4.96
N CYS A 12 -13.65 -4.04 5.15
CA CYS A 12 -13.95 -2.66 4.80
C CYS A 12 -14.22 -2.51 3.30
N ILE A 13 -13.42 -3.15 2.46
CA ILE A 13 -13.59 -3.15 1.01
C ILE A 13 -14.90 -3.83 0.61
N ARG A 14 -15.18 -4.97 1.21
CA ARG A 14 -16.43 -5.72 0.94
C ARG A 14 -17.67 -4.91 1.32
N ASP A 15 -17.61 -4.19 2.42
CA ASP A 15 -18.71 -3.36 2.89
C ASP A 15 -18.92 -2.12 2.02
N ARG A 16 -17.82 -1.50 1.56
CA ARG A 16 -17.88 -0.26 0.80
C ARG A 16 -18.18 -0.45 -0.68
N ASN A 17 -17.60 -1.47 -1.29
CA ASN A 17 -17.72 -1.64 -2.74
C ASN A 17 -17.55 -3.09 -3.14
N LYS A 18 -18.67 -3.72 -3.46
CA LYS A 18 -18.72 -5.13 -3.88
C LYS A 18 -18.11 -5.37 -5.25
N ASN A 19 -17.77 -4.30 -6.00
CA ASN A 19 -17.21 -4.41 -7.35
C ASN A 19 -15.68 -4.40 -7.37
N ILE A 20 -15.03 -4.30 -6.23
CA ILE A 20 -13.58 -4.36 -6.15
C ILE A 20 -13.15 -5.80 -5.88
N GLN A 21 -12.39 -6.36 -6.80
CA GLN A 21 -11.78 -7.68 -6.62
C GLN A 21 -10.53 -7.51 -5.75
N PHE A 22 -10.46 -8.26 -4.67
CA PHE A 22 -9.37 -8.17 -3.71
C PHE A 22 -8.58 -9.48 -3.70
N THR A 23 -7.26 -9.40 -3.86
CA THR A 23 -6.36 -10.55 -3.88
C THR A 23 -5.20 -10.30 -2.94
N THR A 24 -4.85 -11.28 -2.13
CA THR A 24 -3.72 -11.22 -1.21
C THR A 24 -2.75 -12.38 -1.45
N LYS A 25 -1.47 -12.09 -1.28
CA LYS A 25 -0.41 -13.10 -1.25
C LYS A 25 0.48 -12.81 -0.05
N ILE A 26 0.43 -13.68 0.96
CA ILE A 26 1.17 -13.50 2.20
C ILE A 26 2.10 -14.70 2.39
N ASN A 27 3.39 -14.42 2.42
CA ASN A 27 4.46 -15.40 2.63
C ASN A 27 5.40 -14.86 3.71
N VAL A 28 4.90 -14.85 4.95
CA VAL A 28 5.68 -14.43 6.11
C VAL A 28 5.74 -15.63 7.06
N PHE A 29 6.92 -16.21 7.22
CA PHE A 29 7.11 -17.48 7.92
C PHE A 29 7.49 -17.31 9.38
N GLU A 30 8.10 -16.19 9.71
CA GLU A 30 8.62 -15.93 11.03
C GLU A 30 8.21 -14.54 11.50
N SER A 31 8.32 -14.34 12.80
CA SER A 31 8.14 -13.01 13.36
C SER A 31 9.18 -12.06 12.76
N VAL A 32 8.73 -10.94 12.25
CA VAL A 32 9.58 -9.94 11.61
C VAL A 32 10.02 -8.94 12.68
N PRO A 33 11.33 -8.72 12.89
CA PRO A 33 11.82 -7.81 13.92
C PRO A 33 11.70 -6.33 13.48
N ILE A 34 10.51 -5.92 13.15
CA ILE A 34 10.18 -4.55 12.75
C ILE A 34 9.20 -3.98 13.76
N ASP A 35 9.35 -2.70 14.08
CA ASP A 35 8.43 -2.02 14.99
C ASP A 35 6.98 -2.16 14.51
N ASN A 36 6.15 -2.79 15.33
CA ASN A 36 4.76 -3.09 14.98
C ASN A 36 3.93 -1.84 14.70
N MET A 37 4.16 -0.76 15.43
CA MET A 37 3.42 0.49 15.24
C MET A 37 3.76 1.12 13.88
N LEU A 38 5.03 1.13 13.53
CA LEU A 38 5.47 1.66 12.23
C LEU A 38 4.95 0.78 11.08
N LEU A 39 5.03 -0.52 11.24
CA LEU A 39 4.53 -1.45 10.24
C LEU A 39 3.02 -1.31 10.03
N CYS A 40 2.25 -1.23 11.11
CA CYS A 40 0.80 -1.01 11.03
C CYS A 40 0.47 0.33 10.36
N ARG A 41 1.23 1.38 10.63
CA ARG A 41 1.05 2.68 9.99
C ARG A 41 1.30 2.59 8.48
N ILE A 42 2.36 1.92 8.09
CA ILE A 42 2.68 1.70 6.67
C ILE A 42 1.53 0.95 5.98
N LEU A 43 1.11 -0.17 6.55
CA LEU A 43 0.07 -1.01 5.96
C LEU A 43 -1.27 -0.29 5.88
N SER A 44 -1.69 0.40 6.95
CA SER A 44 -2.94 1.15 6.97
C SER A 44 -2.97 2.22 5.88
N ASN A 45 -1.90 2.98 5.75
CA ASN A 45 -1.82 4.03 4.74
C ASN A 45 -1.79 3.47 3.32
N LEU A 46 -1.08 2.36 3.10
CA LEU A 46 -1.06 1.68 1.80
C LEU A 46 -2.46 1.17 1.42
N PHE A 47 -3.16 0.55 2.36
CA PHE A 47 -4.49 0.01 2.10
C PHE A 47 -5.51 1.13 1.85
N ASP A 48 -5.47 2.18 2.64
CA ASP A 48 -6.36 3.33 2.44
C ASP A 48 -6.14 3.97 1.07
N ASN A 49 -4.89 4.15 0.67
CA ASN A 49 -4.56 4.69 -0.65
C ASN A 49 -5.07 3.77 -1.78
N ALA A 50 -4.91 2.47 -1.63
CA ALA A 50 -5.35 1.50 -2.62
C ALA A 50 -6.87 1.50 -2.76
N ILE A 51 -7.59 1.51 -1.63
CA ILE A 51 -9.05 1.55 -1.60
C ILE A 51 -9.55 2.83 -2.26
N GLU A 52 -9.03 3.97 -1.86
CA GLU A 52 -9.42 5.26 -2.42
C GLU A 52 -9.14 5.33 -3.93
N GLY A 53 -7.97 4.88 -4.36
CA GLY A 53 -7.60 4.87 -5.76
C GLY A 53 -8.53 3.98 -6.60
N ALA A 54 -8.83 2.79 -6.11
CA ALA A 54 -9.73 1.87 -6.80
C ALA A 54 -11.17 2.39 -6.82
N GLU A 55 -11.65 2.95 -5.72
CA GLU A 55 -13.00 3.52 -5.65
C GLU A 55 -13.19 4.69 -6.62
N ARG A 56 -12.18 5.53 -6.77
CA ARG A 56 -12.23 6.73 -7.62
C ARG A 56 -11.99 6.47 -9.09
N CYS A 57 -11.34 5.36 -9.43
CA CYS A 57 -10.96 5.13 -10.82
C CYS A 57 -12.18 4.95 -11.72
N SER A 58 -12.01 5.36 -12.98
CA SER A 58 -13.08 5.32 -13.98
C SER A 58 -13.32 3.93 -14.57
N TYR A 59 -12.46 2.97 -14.29
CA TYR A 59 -12.57 1.61 -14.82
C TYR A 59 -13.75 0.86 -14.20
N VAL A 60 -14.42 0.05 -15.01
CA VAL A 60 -15.53 -0.79 -14.55
C VAL A 60 -15.02 -1.93 -13.68
N ASN A 61 -13.95 -2.58 -14.13
CA ASN A 61 -13.31 -3.66 -13.38
C ASN A 61 -12.24 -3.08 -12.46
N LYS A 62 -12.48 -3.15 -11.17
CA LYS A 62 -11.59 -2.60 -10.15
C LYS A 62 -10.96 -3.73 -9.36
N TYR A 63 -9.68 -3.57 -9.04
CA TYR A 63 -8.99 -4.57 -8.24
C TYR A 63 -7.96 -3.94 -7.32
N ILE A 64 -7.66 -4.68 -6.24
CA ILE A 64 -6.57 -4.38 -5.32
C ILE A 64 -5.80 -5.69 -5.12
N TYR A 65 -4.49 -5.61 -5.23
CA TYR A 65 -3.59 -6.72 -4.98
C TYR A 65 -2.60 -6.33 -3.88
N ILE A 66 -2.49 -7.17 -2.86
CA ILE A 66 -1.59 -6.95 -1.73
C ILE A 66 -0.67 -8.15 -1.60
N SER A 67 0.62 -7.89 -1.53
CA SER A 67 1.65 -8.91 -1.37
C SER A 67 2.55 -8.54 -0.20
N LEU A 68 2.75 -9.46 0.73
CA LEU A 68 3.73 -9.38 1.81
C LEU A 68 4.61 -10.62 1.71
N ILE A 69 5.88 -10.43 1.41
CA ILE A 69 6.82 -11.53 1.21
C ILE A 69 8.05 -11.31 2.09
N GLN A 70 8.35 -12.29 2.92
CA GLN A 70 9.58 -12.34 3.68
C GLN A 70 10.60 -13.19 2.94
N ILE A 71 11.76 -12.62 2.68
CA ILE A 71 12.88 -13.30 2.03
C ILE A 71 14.13 -12.98 2.84
N ASP A 72 14.71 -14.00 3.46
CA ASP A 72 15.86 -13.84 4.35
C ASP A 72 15.59 -12.77 5.41
N ASN A 73 16.39 -11.73 5.46
CA ASN A 73 16.24 -10.60 6.39
C ASN A 73 15.53 -9.39 5.77
N LYS A 74 14.63 -9.64 4.84
CA LYS A 74 13.92 -8.57 4.13
C LYS A 74 12.42 -8.82 4.12
N LEU A 75 11.67 -7.75 4.28
CA LEU A 75 10.23 -7.76 4.07
C LEU A 75 9.89 -6.87 2.88
N ARG A 76 9.26 -7.47 1.88
CA ARG A 76 8.74 -6.73 0.73
C ARG A 76 7.24 -6.59 0.85
N ILE A 77 6.77 -5.37 0.74
CA ILE A 77 5.35 -5.04 0.73
C ILE A 77 5.03 -4.42 -0.62
N CYS A 78 4.13 -5.04 -1.36
CA CYS A 78 3.70 -4.54 -2.66
C CYS A 78 2.19 -4.41 -2.67
N VAL A 79 1.68 -3.22 -2.97
CA VAL A 79 0.25 -2.95 -3.07
C VAL A 79 -0.03 -2.35 -4.43
N MET A 80 -0.91 -3.00 -5.18
CA MET A 80 -1.32 -2.55 -6.51
C MET A 80 -2.82 -2.32 -6.51
N ASN A 81 -3.25 -1.29 -7.20
CA ASN A 81 -4.68 -1.02 -7.36
C ASN A 81 -4.99 -0.42 -8.73
N SER A 82 -6.20 -0.67 -9.21
CA SER A 82 -6.72 0.05 -10.36
C SER A 82 -6.73 1.54 -10.05
N SER A 83 -6.30 2.36 -10.97
CA SER A 83 -6.19 3.80 -10.74
C SER A 83 -6.25 4.55 -12.05
N ASP A 84 -6.90 5.72 -12.03
CA ASP A 84 -6.71 6.70 -13.09
C ASP A 84 -5.28 7.23 -12.99
N GLU A 85 -4.81 7.89 -14.05
CA GLU A 85 -3.43 8.37 -14.12
C GLU A 85 -3.06 9.21 -12.91
N VAL A 86 -1.93 8.88 -12.32
CA VAL A 86 -1.36 9.59 -11.17
C VAL A 86 0.02 10.11 -11.53
N ASP A 87 0.25 11.38 -11.24
CA ASP A 87 1.57 11.98 -11.42
C ASP A 87 2.51 11.54 -10.28
N THR A 88 3.25 10.46 -10.52
CA THR A 88 4.16 9.89 -9.54
C THR A 88 5.38 10.78 -9.28
N GLN A 89 5.70 11.72 -10.18
CA GLN A 89 6.78 12.68 -9.96
C GLN A 89 6.44 13.64 -8.83
N ASN A 90 5.19 14.10 -8.75
CA ASN A 90 4.73 14.95 -7.66
C ASN A 90 4.68 14.21 -6.33
N LEU A 91 4.44 12.92 -6.34
CA LEU A 91 4.49 12.09 -5.13
C LEU A 91 5.92 12.01 -4.56
N LYS A 92 6.94 12.13 -5.40
CA LYS A 92 8.34 12.13 -4.97
C LYS A 92 8.75 13.45 -4.32
N SER A 93 8.13 14.56 -4.68
CA SER A 93 8.49 15.89 -4.18
C SER A 93 7.76 16.32 -2.91
N SER A 94 6.87 15.55 -2.38
CA SER A 94 6.22 15.58 -1.05
C SER A 94 5.67 16.91 -0.51
N LYS A 95 5.68 18.00 -1.26
CA LYS A 95 5.26 19.31 -0.76
C LYS A 95 3.89 19.79 -1.24
N SER A 96 3.30 19.15 -2.20
CA SER A 96 2.00 19.55 -2.69
C SER A 96 0.92 18.78 -1.95
N GLY A 97 0.42 19.35 -0.87
CA GLY A 97 -0.68 18.80 -0.11
C GLY A 97 -2.02 18.84 -0.84
N ASN A 98 -2.04 18.64 -2.12
CA ASN A 98 -3.27 18.65 -2.91
C ASN A 98 -3.90 17.27 -2.91
N GLY A 99 -4.68 17.00 -1.88
CA GLY A 99 -5.49 15.81 -1.79
C GLY A 99 -4.98 14.79 -0.78
N LEU A 100 -5.83 13.83 -0.49
CA LEU A 100 -5.62 12.78 0.50
C LEU A 100 -4.38 11.91 0.20
N HIS A 101 -4.04 11.76 -1.08
CA HIS A 101 -2.88 10.96 -1.50
C HIS A 101 -1.55 11.54 -1.05
N GLY A 102 -1.40 12.86 -0.99
CA GLY A 102 -0.15 13.50 -0.57
C GLY A 102 0.19 13.21 0.89
N ILE A 103 -0.80 13.19 1.77
CA ILE A 103 -0.62 12.96 3.21
C ILE A 103 -0.26 11.51 3.49
N GLY A 104 -0.98 10.56 2.89
CA GLY A 104 -0.74 9.14 3.06
C GLY A 104 0.64 8.72 2.58
N VAL A 105 1.04 9.18 1.40
CA VAL A 105 2.36 8.89 0.80
C VAL A 105 3.48 9.46 1.66
N SER A 106 3.34 10.69 2.13
CA SER A 106 4.33 11.32 3.01
C SER A 106 4.51 10.54 4.31
N SER A 107 3.43 10.09 4.92
CA SER A 107 3.46 9.27 6.14
C SER A 107 4.14 7.92 5.89
N ILE A 108 3.85 7.28 4.76
CA ILE A 108 4.48 6.02 4.36
C ILE A 108 6.00 6.21 4.22
N LYS A 109 6.43 7.21 3.48
CA LYS A 109 7.86 7.50 3.27
C LYS A 109 8.58 7.74 4.58
N LYS A 110 7.99 8.51 5.48
CA LYS A 110 8.55 8.77 6.81
C LYS A 110 8.75 7.49 7.60
N ALA A 111 7.72 6.67 7.70
CA ALA A 111 7.76 5.44 8.47
C ALA A 111 8.78 4.45 7.88
N VAL A 112 8.81 4.32 6.56
CA VAL A 112 9.77 3.42 5.88
C VAL A 112 11.21 3.92 6.08
N THR A 113 11.43 5.22 6.00
CA THR A 113 12.76 5.81 6.26
C THR A 113 13.22 5.53 7.68
N GLN A 114 12.32 5.61 8.67
CA GLN A 114 12.65 5.26 10.05
C GLN A 114 13.07 3.81 10.21
N LEU A 115 12.64 2.93 9.30
CA LEU A 115 12.99 1.51 9.29
C LEU A 115 14.16 1.21 8.34
N ASN A 116 14.83 2.23 7.82
CA ASN A 116 15.91 2.11 6.83
C ASN A 116 15.49 1.36 5.56
N GLY A 117 14.22 1.50 5.21
CA GLY A 117 13.68 0.90 4.01
C GLY A 117 13.65 1.85 2.82
N VAL A 118 13.22 1.33 1.69
CA VAL A 118 13.07 2.09 0.45
C VAL A 118 11.64 1.97 -0.07
N THR A 119 11.17 3.03 -0.73
CA THR A 119 9.83 3.09 -1.32
C THR A 119 9.93 3.38 -2.81
N SER A 120 9.00 2.81 -3.57
CA SER A 120 8.81 3.12 -4.99
C SER A 120 7.32 3.24 -5.27
N PHE A 121 6.93 4.29 -5.98
CA PHE A 121 5.56 4.51 -6.41
C PHE A 121 5.54 4.69 -7.92
N GLU A 122 4.75 3.88 -8.62
CA GLU A 122 4.67 3.90 -10.06
C GLU A 122 3.22 3.80 -10.52
N TRP A 123 2.94 4.38 -11.67
CA TRP A 123 1.67 4.20 -12.36
C TRP A 123 1.94 3.80 -13.79
N GLU A 124 1.30 2.73 -14.25
CA GLU A 124 1.42 2.25 -15.62
C GLU A 124 0.16 1.50 -16.03
N ASN A 125 -0.38 1.85 -17.17
CA ASN A 125 -1.51 1.14 -17.79
C ASN A 125 -2.72 0.94 -16.86
N GLY A 126 -3.08 1.96 -16.11
CA GLY A 126 -4.24 1.91 -15.24
C GLY A 126 -3.98 1.28 -13.88
N ILE A 127 -2.72 1.04 -13.54
CA ILE A 127 -2.32 0.41 -12.28
C ILE A 127 -1.37 1.31 -11.53
N PHE A 128 -1.72 1.63 -10.28
CA PHE A 128 -0.81 2.28 -9.34
C PHE A 128 -0.16 1.21 -8.46
N THR A 129 1.16 1.23 -8.39
CA THR A 129 1.94 0.28 -7.60
C THR A 129 2.75 1.01 -6.53
N ALA A 130 2.57 0.61 -5.28
CA ALA A 130 3.42 1.02 -4.18
C ALA A 130 4.25 -0.19 -3.77
N ASP A 131 5.58 -0.05 -3.82
CA ASP A 131 6.52 -1.13 -3.52
C ASP A 131 7.46 -0.67 -2.41
N ILE A 132 7.57 -1.46 -1.35
CA ILE A 132 8.35 -1.14 -0.17
C ILE A 132 9.25 -2.32 0.15
N LEU A 133 10.51 -2.04 0.43
CA LEU A 133 11.48 -3.04 0.86
C LEU A 133 12.11 -2.57 2.16
N ILE A 134 12.02 -3.40 3.19
CA ILE A 134 12.62 -3.15 4.50
C ILE A 134 13.58 -4.29 4.79
N GLU A 135 14.81 -3.94 5.09
CA GLU A 135 15.84 -4.88 5.52
C GLU A 135 16.06 -4.78 7.03
N TYR A 136 16.11 -5.92 7.71
CA TYR A 136 16.27 -5.98 9.16
C TYR A 136 17.32 -6.99 9.61
#